data_c773fcef9cb5aa6ab453a0e73c4ca655
#
_entry.id   c773fcef9cb5aa6ab453a0e73c4ca655
#
_cell.length_a   1.000
_cell.length_b   1.000
_cell.length_c   1.000
_cell.angle_alpha   90.00
_cell.angle_beta   90.00
_cell.angle_gamma   90.00
#
_symmetry.space_group_name_H-M   'P 1'
#
loop_
_entity.id
_entity.type
_entity.pdbx_description
1 polymer ?
#
loop_
_entity_poly.entity_id
_entity_poly.type
_entity_poly.pdbx_seq_one_letter_code
_entity_poly.pdbx_strand_id
1 'polypeptide(L)'
;MNALRAAARGLGELMVTLGVLLLLFLVWQLWWTDVTAGRVQDQLTHQLERSWQPPPRAGSTAPPQVDDPKLTLQDGRAFALIHIPRFGKDYVRPILQGVELPVLDRGVGHYPDSADPGAVGNFAVAGHRVTYGKPFNLIAELRPGDAVVVETANAWFVYRVQRHEIVTPDRVDVVAPVPEQPKATPTERMMTMTACHPMFSARERYVVFSRLESRIPKTAGVVPDVLK
;
A
#
# COMPACT_ATOMS: atom_id res chain seq x y z
N MET A 1 -13.26 60.81 -2.14
CA MET A 1 -12.26 59.97 -1.45
C MET A 1 -12.89 58.85 -0.61
N ASN A 2 -14.02 59.07 0.05
CA ASN A 2 -14.64 58.05 0.94
C ASN A 2 -15.25 56.84 0.16
N ALA A 3 -15.84 57.07 -1.02
CA ALA A 3 -16.44 56.00 -1.82
C ALA A 3 -15.36 55.03 -2.37
N LEU A 4 -14.19 55.55 -2.79
CA LEU A 4 -13.07 54.71 -3.28
C LEU A 4 -12.47 53.83 -2.15
N ARG A 5 -12.34 54.41 -0.96
CA ARG A 5 -11.89 53.68 0.23
C ARG A 5 -12.88 52.58 0.66
N ALA A 6 -14.20 52.89 0.60
CA ALA A 6 -15.24 51.90 0.90
C ALA A 6 -15.25 50.76 -0.11
N ALA A 7 -15.13 51.08 -1.40
CA ALA A 7 -15.01 50.04 -2.46
C ALA A 7 -13.73 49.18 -2.32
N ALA A 8 -12.58 49.80 -2.05
CA ALA A 8 -11.35 49.06 -1.81
C ALA A 8 -11.43 48.14 -0.57
N ARG A 9 -12.07 48.60 0.50
CA ARG A 9 -12.30 47.81 1.71
C ARG A 9 -13.21 46.62 1.41
N GLY A 10 -14.35 46.84 0.73
CA GLY A 10 -15.30 45.78 0.38
C GLY A 10 -14.66 44.74 -0.54
N LEU A 11 -13.84 45.16 -1.51
CA LEU A 11 -13.09 44.23 -2.36
C LEU A 11 -12.08 43.42 -1.54
N GLY A 12 -11.35 44.04 -0.61
CA GLY A 12 -10.41 43.36 0.28
C GLY A 12 -11.12 42.32 1.18
N GLU A 13 -12.26 42.67 1.77
CA GLU A 13 -13.05 41.75 2.57
C GLU A 13 -13.59 40.57 1.75
N LEU A 14 -14.03 40.81 0.51
CA LEU A 14 -14.45 39.75 -0.42
C LEU A 14 -13.28 38.81 -0.76
N MET A 15 -12.12 39.35 -1.07
CA MET A 15 -10.91 38.53 -1.40
C MET A 15 -10.47 37.69 -0.22
N VAL A 16 -10.48 38.24 1.00
CA VAL A 16 -10.14 37.48 2.21
C VAL A 16 -11.16 36.38 2.45
N THR A 17 -12.44 36.67 2.34
CA THR A 17 -13.50 35.66 2.51
C THR A 17 -13.39 34.55 1.49
N LEU A 18 -13.17 34.86 0.21
CA LEU A 18 -12.96 33.89 -0.85
C LEU A 18 -11.70 33.03 -0.58
N GLY A 19 -10.61 33.65 -0.15
CA GLY A 19 -9.38 32.96 0.21
C GLY A 19 -9.59 31.97 1.37
N VAL A 20 -10.30 32.37 2.41
CA VAL A 20 -10.64 31.49 3.55
C VAL A 20 -11.52 30.33 3.09
N LEU A 21 -12.55 30.59 2.28
CA LEU A 21 -13.43 29.54 1.75
C LEU A 21 -12.67 28.53 0.87
N LEU A 22 -11.75 28.99 0.03
CA LEU A 22 -10.90 28.10 -0.77
C LEU A 22 -9.98 27.24 0.11
N LEU A 23 -9.37 27.81 1.14
CA LEU A 23 -8.55 27.05 2.07
C LEU A 23 -9.37 25.99 2.83
N LEU A 24 -10.55 26.36 3.33
CA LEU A 24 -11.46 25.43 3.99
C LEU A 24 -11.92 24.33 3.05
N PHE A 25 -12.21 24.65 1.79
CA PHE A 25 -12.56 23.66 0.78
C PHE A 25 -11.42 22.68 0.50
N LEU A 26 -10.17 23.15 0.36
CA LEU A 26 -9.01 22.30 0.17
C LEU A 26 -8.77 21.35 1.36
N VAL A 27 -8.85 21.89 2.58
CA VAL A 27 -8.74 21.09 3.81
C VAL A 27 -9.85 20.05 3.87
N TRP A 28 -11.09 20.43 3.60
CA TRP A 28 -12.23 19.52 3.56
C TRP A 28 -12.06 18.44 2.49
N GLN A 29 -11.62 18.77 1.29
CA GLN A 29 -11.43 17.82 0.19
C GLN A 29 -10.37 16.78 0.52
N LEU A 30 -9.22 17.20 1.06
CA LEU A 30 -8.14 16.28 1.47
C LEU A 30 -8.61 15.37 2.61
N TRP A 31 -9.28 15.93 3.62
CA TRP A 31 -9.79 15.16 4.75
C TRP A 31 -10.89 14.17 4.31
N TRP A 32 -11.80 14.58 3.43
CA TRP A 32 -12.89 13.75 2.95
C TRP A 32 -12.38 12.54 2.13
N THR A 33 -11.40 12.77 1.26
CA THR A 33 -10.78 11.68 0.48
C THR A 33 -10.09 10.67 1.37
N ASP A 34 -9.40 11.09 2.43
CA ASP A 34 -8.77 10.19 3.38
C ASP A 34 -9.80 9.37 4.17
N VAL A 35 -10.88 10.00 4.65
CA VAL A 35 -11.93 9.31 5.42
C VAL A 35 -12.68 8.30 4.56
N THR A 36 -13.03 8.67 3.33
CA THR A 36 -13.74 7.75 2.43
C THR A 36 -12.87 6.59 1.99
N ALA A 37 -11.61 6.83 1.63
CA ALA A 37 -10.67 5.78 1.27
C ALA A 37 -10.39 4.84 2.47
N GLY A 38 -10.22 5.40 3.68
CA GLY A 38 -10.04 4.60 4.90
C GLY A 38 -11.19 3.61 5.10
N ARG A 39 -12.44 4.05 4.99
CA ARG A 39 -13.61 3.16 5.10
C ARG A 39 -13.62 2.05 4.05
N VAL A 40 -13.24 2.36 2.80
CA VAL A 40 -13.16 1.36 1.72
C VAL A 40 -12.06 0.35 2.04
N GLN A 41 -10.89 0.80 2.51
CA GLN A 41 -9.78 -0.05 2.89
C GLN A 41 -10.16 -0.99 4.05
N ASP A 42 -10.82 -0.47 5.09
CA ASP A 42 -11.30 -1.27 6.22
C ASP A 42 -12.34 -2.32 5.77
N GLN A 43 -13.27 -1.93 4.89
CA GLN A 43 -14.25 -2.87 4.33
C GLN A 43 -13.59 -3.99 3.53
N LEU A 44 -12.60 -3.68 2.68
CA LEU A 44 -11.86 -4.66 1.90
C LEU A 44 -11.04 -5.59 2.80
N THR A 45 -10.38 -5.04 3.83
CA THR A 45 -9.64 -5.81 4.84
C THR A 45 -10.57 -6.82 5.52
N HIS A 46 -11.69 -6.37 6.09
CA HIS A 46 -12.65 -7.26 6.74
C HIS A 46 -13.31 -8.25 5.78
N GLN A 47 -13.50 -7.89 4.52
CA GLN A 47 -14.03 -8.81 3.50
C GLN A 47 -13.03 -9.94 3.22
N LEU A 48 -11.74 -9.62 3.07
CA LEU A 48 -10.68 -10.62 2.89
C LEU A 48 -10.58 -11.54 4.11
N GLU A 49 -10.47 -10.98 5.30
CA GLU A 49 -10.39 -11.75 6.56
C GLU A 49 -11.56 -12.74 6.69
N ARG A 50 -12.80 -12.29 6.41
CA ARG A 50 -13.97 -13.17 6.44
C ARG A 50 -13.92 -14.25 5.36
N SER A 51 -13.42 -13.94 4.16
CA SER A 51 -13.31 -14.90 3.06
C SER A 51 -12.27 -15.99 3.33
N TRP A 52 -11.29 -15.71 4.18
CA TRP A 52 -10.24 -16.64 4.59
C TRP A 52 -10.62 -17.54 5.78
N GLN A 53 -11.71 -17.21 6.46
CA GLN A 53 -12.23 -18.11 7.50
C GLN A 53 -12.80 -19.37 6.86
N PRO A 54 -12.35 -20.58 7.24
CA PRO A 54 -12.95 -21.80 6.72
C PRO A 54 -14.45 -21.82 7.09
N PRO A 55 -15.33 -22.27 6.18
CA PRO A 55 -16.72 -22.46 6.53
C PRO A 55 -16.83 -23.43 7.74
N PRO A 56 -17.82 -23.25 8.64
CA PRO A 56 -18.01 -24.14 9.78
C PRO A 56 -18.06 -25.59 9.28
N ARG A 57 -17.00 -26.36 9.56
CA ARG A 57 -16.93 -27.76 9.12
C ARG A 57 -17.74 -28.63 10.05
N ALA A 58 -18.81 -29.21 9.55
CA ALA A 58 -19.34 -30.45 10.11
C ALA A 58 -18.40 -31.60 9.71
N GLY A 59 -17.55 -32.03 10.64
CA GLY A 59 -16.99 -33.38 10.68
C GLY A 59 -15.89 -33.79 9.68
N SER A 60 -14.93 -32.94 9.29
CA SER A 60 -13.79 -33.41 8.49
C SER A 60 -12.46 -33.35 9.28
N THR A 61 -11.84 -34.53 9.49
CA THR A 61 -10.55 -34.72 10.17
C THR A 61 -9.33 -34.70 9.25
N ALA A 62 -9.46 -34.25 7.98
CA ALA A 62 -8.32 -34.17 7.08
C ALA A 62 -7.50 -32.89 7.32
N PRO A 63 -6.15 -33.00 7.48
CA PRO A 63 -5.30 -31.82 7.51
C PRO A 63 -5.42 -31.06 6.18
N PRO A 64 -5.42 -29.72 6.17
CA PRO A 64 -5.45 -28.94 4.95
C PRO A 64 -4.16 -29.25 4.15
N GLN A 65 -4.31 -29.75 2.93
CA GLN A 65 -3.19 -29.80 2.00
C GLN A 65 -2.79 -28.37 1.64
N VAL A 66 -1.57 -28.00 2.02
CA VAL A 66 -0.98 -26.68 1.78
C VAL A 66 -0.23 -26.72 0.46
N ASP A 67 -0.91 -27.09 -0.61
CA ASP A 67 -0.48 -26.66 -1.94
C ASP A 67 -0.99 -25.23 -2.09
N ASP A 68 -0.08 -24.27 -2.30
CA ASP A 68 -0.45 -22.89 -2.61
C ASP A 68 -1.25 -22.91 -3.92
N PRO A 69 -2.58 -22.76 -3.88
CA PRO A 69 -3.30 -22.57 -5.11
C PRO A 69 -2.74 -21.27 -5.72
N LYS A 70 -2.29 -21.35 -6.97
CA LYS A 70 -1.88 -20.17 -7.74
C LYS A 70 -2.92 -19.08 -7.49
N LEU A 71 -2.47 -17.96 -6.95
CA LEU A 71 -3.36 -16.83 -6.64
C LEU A 71 -4.09 -16.44 -7.93
N THR A 72 -5.41 -16.55 -7.93
CA THR A 72 -6.21 -16.06 -9.05
C THR A 72 -6.36 -14.55 -8.89
N LEU A 73 -5.39 -13.81 -9.42
CA LEU A 73 -5.37 -12.35 -9.36
C LEU A 73 -6.34 -11.81 -10.41
N GLN A 74 -7.28 -10.98 -9.98
CA GLN A 74 -8.24 -10.29 -10.85
C GLN A 74 -8.06 -8.79 -10.68
N ASP A 75 -7.97 -8.08 -11.79
CA ASP A 75 -7.77 -6.63 -11.79
C ASP A 75 -8.76 -5.90 -10.89
N GLY A 76 -8.23 -4.99 -10.08
CA GLY A 76 -8.99 -4.20 -9.13
C GLY A 76 -9.53 -4.97 -7.91
N ARG A 77 -9.25 -6.27 -7.77
CA ARG A 77 -9.67 -7.06 -6.60
C ARG A 77 -8.57 -7.17 -5.55
N ALA A 78 -8.97 -7.02 -4.29
CA ALA A 78 -8.09 -7.27 -3.16
C ALA A 78 -7.85 -8.79 -3.00
N PHE A 79 -6.59 -9.18 -2.76
CA PHE A 79 -6.18 -10.59 -2.65
C PHE A 79 -5.26 -10.86 -1.46
N ALA A 80 -4.66 -9.82 -0.88
CA ALA A 80 -3.72 -9.92 0.24
C ALA A 80 -3.84 -8.70 1.16
N LEU A 81 -3.23 -8.78 2.33
CA LEU A 81 -3.05 -7.66 3.26
C LEU A 81 -1.56 -7.40 3.48
N ILE A 82 -1.19 -6.14 3.66
CA ILE A 82 0.16 -5.74 4.05
C ILE A 82 0.15 -5.17 5.45
N HIS A 83 1.03 -5.68 6.31
CA HIS A 83 1.26 -5.22 7.67
C HIS A 83 2.67 -4.66 7.76
N ILE A 84 2.80 -3.46 8.32
CA ILE A 84 4.10 -2.79 8.48
C ILE A 84 4.21 -2.29 9.92
N PRO A 85 4.82 -3.06 10.85
CA PRO A 85 4.88 -2.70 12.27
C PRO A 85 5.54 -1.33 12.53
N ARG A 86 6.49 -0.93 11.67
CA ARG A 86 7.11 0.41 11.74
C ARG A 86 6.12 1.55 11.56
N PHE A 87 5.02 1.34 10.82
CA PHE A 87 3.98 2.37 10.61
C PHE A 87 2.95 2.43 11.74
N GLY A 88 2.95 1.41 12.58
CA GLY A 88 2.05 1.26 13.71
C GLY A 88 1.76 -0.21 13.99
N LYS A 89 1.51 -0.53 15.26
CA LYS A 89 1.21 -1.89 15.71
C LYS A 89 0.04 -2.52 14.94
N ASP A 90 -1.01 -1.73 14.70
CA ASP A 90 -2.24 -2.20 14.06
C ASP A 90 -2.33 -1.77 12.57
N TYR A 91 -1.17 -1.41 11.98
CA TYR A 91 -1.16 -0.99 10.59
C TYR A 91 -1.40 -2.17 9.66
N VAL A 92 -2.52 -2.12 8.95
CA VAL A 92 -2.91 -3.09 7.92
C VAL A 92 -3.57 -2.37 6.75
N ARG A 93 -3.24 -2.79 5.50
CA ARG A 93 -3.86 -2.27 4.29
C ARG A 93 -4.10 -3.38 3.28
N PRO A 94 -5.21 -3.34 2.50
CA PRO A 94 -5.46 -4.30 1.45
C PRO A 94 -4.51 -4.10 0.27
N ILE A 95 -4.06 -5.21 -0.32
CA ILE A 95 -3.33 -5.23 -1.59
C ILE A 95 -4.30 -5.68 -2.67
N LEU A 96 -4.42 -4.86 -3.72
CA LEU A 96 -5.27 -5.09 -4.88
C LEU A 96 -4.42 -5.36 -6.12
N GLN A 97 -4.94 -6.14 -7.05
CA GLN A 97 -4.29 -6.34 -8.35
C GLN A 97 -4.43 -5.10 -9.22
N GLY A 98 -3.31 -4.63 -9.80
CA GLY A 98 -3.24 -3.43 -10.62
C GLY A 98 -2.65 -2.22 -9.90
N VAL A 99 -2.17 -1.25 -10.69
CA VAL A 99 -1.56 0.01 -10.19
C VAL A 99 -2.21 1.25 -10.84
N GLU A 100 -3.36 1.08 -11.49
CA GLU A 100 -4.13 2.18 -12.02
C GLU A 100 -4.73 3.04 -10.89
N LEU A 101 -4.96 4.31 -11.15
CA LEU A 101 -5.46 5.24 -10.12
C LEU A 101 -6.69 4.73 -9.37
N PRO A 102 -7.75 4.17 -10.03
CA PRO A 102 -8.91 3.65 -9.31
C PRO A 102 -8.59 2.48 -8.37
N VAL A 103 -7.48 1.77 -8.59
CA VAL A 103 -6.99 0.69 -7.72
C VAL A 103 -6.24 1.29 -6.54
N LEU A 104 -5.29 2.20 -6.80
CA LEU A 104 -4.47 2.86 -5.78
C LEU A 104 -5.31 3.71 -4.81
N ASP A 105 -6.41 4.29 -5.26
CA ASP A 105 -7.36 5.04 -4.41
C ASP A 105 -8.03 4.17 -3.34
N ARG A 106 -7.97 2.84 -3.50
CA ARG A 106 -8.61 1.85 -2.62
C ARG A 106 -7.64 1.09 -1.73
N GLY A 107 -6.33 1.23 -1.94
CA GLY A 107 -5.33 0.54 -1.14
C GLY A 107 -3.94 0.53 -1.76
N VAL A 108 -3.22 -0.55 -1.49
CA VAL A 108 -1.92 -0.82 -2.11
C VAL A 108 -2.14 -1.58 -3.40
N GLY A 109 -1.53 -1.15 -4.50
CA GLY A 109 -1.63 -1.79 -5.80
C GLY A 109 -0.45 -2.73 -6.06
N HIS A 110 -0.72 -3.92 -6.57
CA HIS A 110 0.29 -4.87 -7.04
C HIS A 110 0.53 -4.68 -8.54
N TYR A 111 1.78 -4.59 -8.96
CA TYR A 111 2.15 -4.51 -10.38
C TYR A 111 1.82 -5.84 -11.08
N PRO A 112 0.96 -5.86 -12.13
CA PRO A 112 0.45 -7.10 -12.72
C PRO A 112 1.52 -8.04 -13.26
N ASP A 113 2.62 -7.48 -13.78
CA ASP A 113 3.73 -8.25 -14.37
C ASP A 113 4.83 -8.61 -13.36
N SER A 114 4.61 -8.33 -12.07
CA SER A 114 5.54 -8.67 -11.01
C SER A 114 5.20 -10.03 -10.37
N ALA A 115 6.12 -10.58 -9.59
CA ALA A 115 5.94 -11.88 -8.96
C ALA A 115 4.82 -11.85 -7.91
N ASP A 116 4.16 -13.00 -7.69
CA ASP A 116 3.23 -13.21 -6.57
C ASP A 116 3.97 -13.13 -5.21
N PRO A 117 3.26 -12.85 -4.10
CA PRO A 117 3.86 -12.86 -2.77
C PRO A 117 4.62 -14.16 -2.48
N GLY A 118 5.90 -14.04 -2.12
CA GLY A 118 6.75 -15.18 -1.80
C GLY A 118 7.25 -15.99 -2.97
N ALA A 119 6.90 -15.69 -4.21
CA ALA A 119 7.45 -16.32 -5.39
C ALA A 119 8.90 -15.86 -5.67
N VAL A 120 9.64 -16.63 -6.47
CA VAL A 120 10.93 -16.20 -6.99
C VAL A 120 10.71 -15.05 -7.97
N GLY A 121 11.47 -13.98 -7.80
CA GLY A 121 11.30 -12.72 -8.51
C GLY A 121 11.04 -11.56 -7.54
N ASN A 122 10.40 -10.53 -8.03
CA ASN A 122 10.15 -9.30 -7.30
C ASN A 122 8.63 -9.06 -7.16
N PHE A 123 8.09 -9.22 -5.98
CA PHE A 123 6.73 -8.83 -5.65
C PHE A 123 6.68 -7.30 -5.51
N ALA A 124 6.22 -6.60 -6.53
CA ALA A 124 6.25 -5.14 -6.57
C ALA A 124 4.87 -4.54 -6.26
N VAL A 125 4.86 -3.54 -5.39
CA VAL A 125 3.64 -2.84 -4.99
C VAL A 125 3.82 -1.32 -4.97
N ALA A 126 2.73 -0.60 -5.25
CA ALA A 126 2.67 0.86 -5.19
C ALA A 126 1.61 1.34 -4.21
N GLY A 127 1.80 2.52 -3.65
CA GLY A 127 0.80 3.13 -2.77
C GLY A 127 0.90 4.65 -2.72
N HIS A 128 -0.24 5.31 -2.49
CA HIS A 128 -0.27 6.75 -2.27
C HIS A 128 0.49 7.16 -1.00
N ARG A 129 1.17 8.30 -1.07
CA ARG A 129 1.93 8.84 0.06
C ARG A 129 1.15 9.86 0.88
N VAL A 130 0.22 10.60 0.30
CA VAL A 130 -0.43 11.76 0.95
C VAL A 130 -1.95 11.80 0.83
N THR A 131 -2.55 10.97 -0.03
CA THR A 131 -3.99 10.96 -0.32
C THR A 131 -4.56 9.55 -0.23
N TYR A 132 -5.89 9.42 -0.28
CA TYR A 132 -6.62 8.16 -0.34
C TYR A 132 -6.20 7.16 0.76
N GLY A 133 -6.26 7.62 2.02
CA GLY A 133 -5.84 6.82 3.17
C GLY A 133 -4.32 6.63 3.25
N LYS A 134 -3.54 7.22 2.34
CA LYS A 134 -2.07 7.35 2.34
C LYS A 134 -1.33 6.11 2.85
N PRO A 135 -1.53 4.94 2.19
CA PRO A 135 -0.98 3.68 2.68
C PRO A 135 0.55 3.70 2.83
N PHE A 136 1.27 4.49 2.05
CA PHE A 136 2.73 4.59 2.16
C PHE A 136 3.22 5.96 2.65
N ASN A 137 2.43 6.63 3.51
CA ASN A 137 2.81 7.93 4.09
C ASN A 137 4.17 7.87 4.78
N LEU A 138 4.40 6.84 5.58
CA LEU A 138 5.60 6.65 6.40
C LEU A 138 6.68 5.80 5.72
N ILE A 139 6.62 5.58 4.41
CA ILE A 139 7.57 4.72 3.68
C ILE A 139 9.04 5.14 3.90
N ALA A 140 9.29 6.43 4.08
CA ALA A 140 10.62 6.96 4.33
C ALA A 140 11.16 6.69 5.76
N GLU A 141 10.33 6.18 6.66
CA GLU A 141 10.75 5.79 8.01
C GLU A 141 11.26 4.37 8.08
N LEU A 142 11.06 3.56 7.02
CA LEU A 142 11.56 2.21 6.93
C LEU A 142 13.09 2.19 6.89
N ARG A 143 13.65 1.28 7.68
CA ARG A 143 15.10 1.09 7.84
C ARG A 143 15.48 -0.34 7.50
N PRO A 144 16.71 -0.60 7.07
CA PRO A 144 17.22 -1.96 6.92
C PRO A 144 16.96 -2.80 8.18
N GLY A 145 16.42 -4.01 7.98
CA GLY A 145 16.00 -4.92 9.05
C GLY A 145 14.54 -4.80 9.47
N ASP A 146 13.82 -3.72 9.13
CA ASP A 146 12.40 -3.62 9.43
C ASP A 146 11.59 -4.70 8.70
N ALA A 147 10.53 -5.19 9.35
CA ALA A 147 9.64 -6.18 8.78
C ALA A 147 8.53 -5.52 7.96
N VAL A 148 8.26 -6.13 6.79
CA VAL A 148 7.05 -5.95 6.01
C VAL A 148 6.42 -7.31 5.83
N VAL A 149 5.18 -7.48 6.27
CA VAL A 149 4.51 -8.78 6.24
C VAL A 149 3.35 -8.73 5.26
N VAL A 150 3.35 -9.65 4.31
CA VAL A 150 2.24 -9.85 3.38
C VAL A 150 1.46 -11.07 3.83
N GLU A 151 0.16 -10.88 4.09
CA GLU A 151 -0.77 -11.92 4.49
C GLU A 151 -1.66 -12.30 3.32
N THR A 152 -1.74 -13.59 3.01
CA THR A 152 -2.68 -14.18 2.06
C THR A 152 -3.65 -15.13 2.77
N ALA A 153 -4.55 -15.76 2.04
CA ALA A 153 -5.44 -16.77 2.58
C ALA A 153 -4.69 -17.94 3.26
N ASN A 154 -3.50 -18.30 2.75
CA ASN A 154 -2.82 -19.54 3.10
C ASN A 154 -1.50 -19.36 3.85
N ALA A 155 -0.89 -18.17 3.79
CA ALA A 155 0.43 -17.94 4.35
C ALA A 155 0.67 -16.47 4.71
N TRP A 156 1.66 -16.29 5.61
CA TRP A 156 2.33 -15.05 5.91
C TRP A 156 3.70 -15.06 5.25
N PHE A 157 4.03 -13.97 4.58
CA PHE A 157 5.34 -13.77 3.95
C PHE A 157 6.03 -12.60 4.66
N VAL A 158 7.07 -12.90 5.42
CA VAL A 158 7.85 -11.90 6.17
C VAL A 158 9.01 -11.45 5.30
N TYR A 159 9.00 -10.21 4.88
CA TYR A 159 10.08 -9.57 4.16
C TYR A 159 10.88 -8.68 5.11
N ARG A 160 12.21 -8.60 4.88
CA ARG A 160 13.10 -7.65 5.59
C ARG A 160 13.60 -6.59 4.64
N VAL A 161 13.39 -5.34 5.03
CA VAL A 161 13.92 -4.19 4.32
C VAL A 161 15.44 -4.31 4.23
N GLN A 162 15.98 -4.13 3.01
CA GLN A 162 17.42 -4.16 2.74
C GLN A 162 17.97 -2.74 2.57
N ARG A 163 17.31 -1.96 1.72
CA ARG A 163 17.71 -0.61 1.35
C ARG A 163 16.54 0.19 0.79
N HIS A 164 16.75 1.48 0.62
CA HIS A 164 15.87 2.36 -0.11
C HIS A 164 16.64 3.19 -1.13
N GLU A 165 15.92 3.75 -2.09
CA GLU A 165 16.44 4.65 -3.11
C GLU A 165 15.38 5.68 -3.50
N ILE A 166 15.84 6.86 -3.94
CA ILE A 166 14.99 7.87 -4.55
C ILE A 166 15.33 7.91 -6.04
N VAL A 167 14.34 7.68 -6.89
CA VAL A 167 14.53 7.59 -8.33
C VAL A 167 13.51 8.46 -9.07
N THR A 168 13.80 8.75 -10.33
CA THR A 168 12.84 9.40 -11.23
C THR A 168 11.76 8.41 -11.68
N PRO A 169 10.56 8.88 -12.10
CA PRO A 169 9.45 8.01 -12.47
C PRO A 169 9.70 7.08 -13.67
N ASP A 170 10.66 7.39 -14.49
CA ASP A 170 11.08 6.60 -15.67
C ASP A 170 11.97 5.39 -15.31
N ARG A 171 12.48 5.31 -14.06
CA ARG A 171 13.22 4.16 -13.54
C ARG A 171 12.26 2.98 -13.26
N VAL A 172 11.69 2.41 -14.34
CA VAL A 172 10.80 1.23 -14.26
C VAL A 172 11.53 -0.06 -13.92
N ASP A 173 12.84 -0.09 -14.07
CA ASP A 173 13.69 -1.21 -13.73
C ASP A 173 13.68 -1.58 -12.24
N VAL A 174 13.30 -0.66 -11.36
CA VAL A 174 13.18 -0.93 -9.91
C VAL A 174 12.09 -1.96 -9.59
N VAL A 175 11.11 -2.15 -10.46
CA VAL A 175 10.05 -3.16 -10.31
C VAL A 175 10.27 -4.40 -11.19
N ALA A 176 11.41 -4.49 -11.90
CA ALA A 176 11.77 -5.65 -12.70
C ALA A 176 11.86 -6.93 -11.84
N PRO A 177 11.79 -8.13 -12.45
CA PRO A 177 11.92 -9.42 -11.74
C PRO A 177 13.19 -9.54 -10.88
N VAL A 178 14.29 -8.94 -11.32
CA VAL A 178 15.46 -8.62 -10.49
C VAL A 178 15.58 -7.10 -10.48
N PRO A 179 15.33 -6.45 -9.33
CA PRO A 179 15.36 -4.99 -9.26
C PRO A 179 16.65 -4.40 -9.84
N GLU A 180 16.50 -3.39 -10.72
CA GLU A 180 17.58 -2.69 -11.42
C GLU A 180 18.39 -3.54 -12.41
N GLN A 181 18.01 -4.81 -12.58
CA GLN A 181 18.66 -5.74 -13.50
C GLN A 181 17.61 -6.46 -14.36
N PRO A 182 16.90 -5.76 -15.28
CA PRO A 182 15.74 -6.31 -15.98
C PRO A 182 16.05 -7.50 -16.89
N LYS A 183 17.33 -7.72 -17.23
CA LYS A 183 17.78 -8.86 -18.06
C LYS A 183 18.28 -10.06 -17.24
N ALA A 184 18.40 -9.91 -15.91
CA ALA A 184 18.87 -10.98 -15.05
C ALA A 184 17.74 -12.00 -14.77
N THR A 185 18.13 -13.27 -14.67
CA THR A 185 17.19 -14.33 -14.24
C THR A 185 16.99 -14.25 -12.73
N PRO A 186 15.76 -14.15 -12.24
CA PRO A 186 15.52 -14.06 -10.80
C PRO A 186 15.83 -15.39 -10.11
N THR A 187 16.53 -15.31 -9.00
CA THR A 187 16.87 -16.44 -8.12
C THR A 187 16.45 -16.18 -6.67
N GLU A 188 16.19 -14.94 -6.34
CA GLU A 188 15.78 -14.50 -5.02
C GLU A 188 14.28 -14.18 -4.97
N ARG A 189 13.75 -14.06 -3.76
CA ARG A 189 12.38 -13.68 -3.49
C ARG A 189 12.41 -12.27 -2.91
N MET A 190 12.19 -11.29 -3.77
CA MET A 190 12.28 -9.87 -3.44
C MET A 190 10.90 -9.25 -3.29
N MET A 191 10.85 -8.10 -2.64
CA MET A 191 9.70 -7.21 -2.63
C MET A 191 10.16 -5.78 -2.85
N THR A 192 9.48 -5.06 -3.74
CA THR A 192 9.70 -3.63 -3.97
C THR A 192 8.43 -2.85 -3.64
N MET A 193 8.57 -1.82 -2.82
CA MET A 193 7.49 -0.88 -2.50
C MET A 193 7.82 0.49 -3.10
N THR A 194 6.84 1.12 -3.76
CA THR A 194 7.03 2.44 -4.39
C THR A 194 5.98 3.44 -3.93
N ALA A 195 6.39 4.68 -3.71
CA ALA A 195 5.50 5.80 -3.41
C ALA A 195 6.04 7.11 -4.01
N CYS A 196 5.19 8.11 -4.17
CA CYS A 196 5.60 9.44 -4.64
C CYS A 196 6.57 10.11 -3.66
N HIS A 197 7.55 10.87 -4.20
CA HIS A 197 8.53 11.65 -3.45
C HIS A 197 8.84 12.98 -4.15
N PRO A 198 9.16 14.06 -3.39
CA PRO A 198 8.87 14.24 -1.95
C PRO A 198 7.36 14.25 -1.65
N MET A 199 6.97 14.33 -0.38
CA MET A 199 5.56 14.50 -0.01
C MET A 199 4.96 15.69 -0.76
N PHE A 200 3.70 15.53 -1.23
CA PHE A 200 2.97 16.51 -2.06
C PHE A 200 3.57 16.77 -3.45
N SER A 201 4.47 15.89 -3.92
CA SER A 201 5.06 15.94 -5.25
C SER A 201 5.14 14.54 -5.86
N ALA A 202 5.03 14.47 -7.20
CA ALA A 202 5.19 13.24 -7.97
C ALA A 202 6.47 13.25 -8.83
N ARG A 203 7.41 14.15 -8.54
CA ARG A 203 8.65 14.30 -9.34
C ARG A 203 9.55 13.07 -9.26
N GLU A 204 9.53 12.39 -8.13
CA GLU A 204 10.38 11.25 -7.83
C GLU A 204 9.56 10.11 -7.22
N ARG A 205 10.18 8.97 -7.05
CA ARG A 205 9.65 7.82 -6.31
C ARG A 205 10.59 7.47 -5.18
N TYR A 206 10.01 7.27 -4.00
CA TYR A 206 10.69 6.62 -2.88
C TYR A 206 10.48 5.11 -3.05
N VAL A 207 11.56 4.38 -3.19
CA VAL A 207 11.57 2.94 -3.45
C VAL A 207 12.22 2.22 -2.27
N VAL A 208 11.58 1.19 -1.77
CA VAL A 208 12.11 0.34 -0.70
C VAL A 208 12.22 -1.08 -1.23
N PHE A 209 13.42 -1.66 -1.12
CA PHE A 209 13.73 -3.03 -1.51
C PHE A 209 13.81 -3.91 -0.27
N SER A 210 13.13 -5.03 -0.31
CA SER A 210 13.09 -6.02 0.77
C SER A 210 13.32 -7.41 0.22
N ARG A 211 13.77 -8.35 1.07
CA ARG A 211 13.99 -9.75 0.74
C ARG A 211 13.15 -10.62 1.65
N LEU A 212 12.59 -11.70 1.10
CA LEU A 212 11.85 -12.69 1.88
C LEU A 212 12.78 -13.36 2.90
N GLU A 213 12.40 -13.26 4.17
CA GLU A 213 13.05 -13.94 5.29
C GLU A 213 12.41 -15.28 5.58
N SER A 214 11.06 -15.30 5.63
CA SER A 214 10.33 -16.51 5.95
C SER A 214 8.92 -16.53 5.35
N ARG A 215 8.44 -17.76 5.08
CA ARG A 215 7.05 -18.08 4.77
C ARG A 215 6.49 -18.92 5.90
N ILE A 216 5.41 -18.47 6.50
CA ILE A 216 4.74 -19.16 7.61
C ILE A 216 3.35 -19.58 7.11
N PRO A 217 3.05 -20.87 7.01
CA PRO A 217 1.71 -21.35 6.66
C PRO A 217 0.67 -20.80 7.64
N LYS A 218 -0.47 -20.36 7.12
CA LYS A 218 -1.56 -19.81 7.94
C LYS A 218 -2.38 -20.95 8.53
N THR A 219 -1.93 -21.44 9.67
CA THR A 219 -2.66 -22.43 10.49
C THR A 219 -3.29 -21.73 11.67
N ALA A 220 -4.33 -22.35 12.26
CA ALA A 220 -5.06 -21.75 13.38
C ALA A 220 -4.10 -21.31 14.51
N GLY A 221 -4.14 -20.02 14.87
CA GLY A 221 -3.38 -19.47 15.99
C GLY A 221 -1.92 -19.09 15.69
N VAL A 222 -1.42 -19.30 14.47
CA VAL A 222 -0.05 -18.90 14.08
C VAL A 222 -0.07 -17.50 13.48
N VAL A 223 0.61 -16.58 14.17
CA VAL A 223 0.86 -15.20 13.70
C VAL A 223 2.37 -14.97 13.80
N PRO A 224 2.99 -14.31 12.79
CA PRO A 224 4.40 -13.96 12.84
C PRO A 224 4.77 -13.19 14.11
N ASP A 225 5.92 -13.49 14.73
CA ASP A 225 6.35 -12.84 15.98
C ASP A 225 6.50 -11.32 15.81
N VAL A 226 6.83 -10.88 14.62
CA VAL A 226 6.97 -9.45 14.30
C VAL A 226 5.66 -8.67 14.32
N LEU A 227 4.50 -9.37 14.42
CA LEU A 227 3.16 -8.78 14.54
C LEU A 227 2.57 -8.91 15.95
N LYS A 228 3.28 -9.53 16.90
CA LYS A 228 2.90 -9.65 18.33
C LYS A 228 3.45 -8.45 19.09
#